data_6ce846599cff44c046b02f80dd9d003d
#
_entry.id   6ce846599cff44c046b02f80dd9d003d
#
_cell.length_a   1.000
_cell.length_b   1.000
_cell.length_c   1.000
_cell.angle_alpha   90.00
_cell.angle_beta   90.00
_cell.angle_gamma   90.00
#
_symmetry.space_group_name_H-M   'P 1'
#
loop_
_entity.id
_entity.type
_entity.pdbx_description
1 polymer ?
#
loop_
_entity_poly.entity_id
_entity_poly.type
_entity_poly.pdbx_seq_one_letter_code
_entity_poly.pdbx_strand_id
1 'polypeptide(L)'
;VALTGLIYAATQQSYRSGANDPQIQMATDAVNALERGASPQDLVAASKIDIAESLSPYLAIYDSSHQLVASSATLRGGPIAPPDGVFAYAQANGMNMLSWQPEAGVRSAIVVTSYPGGFVLAGRSLQSVEQRVTNLEQILLTGGLATLALTFVAIFLTRLALVRSGPAE
;
A
#
# COMPACT_ATOMS: atom_id res chain seq x y z
N VAL A 1 1.65 26.90 -6.46
CA VAL A 1 0.61 26.12 -5.74
C VAL A 1 -0.06 25.11 -6.65
N ALA A 2 -0.54 25.51 -7.86
CA ALA A 2 -1.19 24.57 -8.79
C ALA A 2 -0.24 23.47 -9.30
N LEU A 3 1.01 23.81 -9.63
CA LEU A 3 2.03 22.88 -10.10
C LEU A 3 2.41 21.84 -9.03
N THR A 4 2.51 22.27 -7.78
CA THR A 4 2.80 21.40 -6.64
C THR A 4 1.66 20.41 -6.38
N GLY A 5 0.41 20.84 -6.55
CA GLY A 5 -0.77 19.99 -6.44
C GLY A 5 -0.85 18.94 -7.56
N LEU A 6 -0.50 19.31 -8.80
CA LEU A 6 -0.45 18.37 -9.94
C LEU A 6 0.66 17.33 -9.78
N ILE A 7 1.85 17.73 -9.36
CA ILE A 7 2.96 16.81 -9.09
C ILE A 7 2.59 15.83 -7.97
N TYR A 8 1.96 16.33 -6.90
CA TYR A 8 1.50 15.50 -5.79
C TYR A 8 0.46 14.46 -6.25
N ALA A 9 -0.55 14.89 -7.02
CA ALA A 9 -1.59 14.00 -7.54
C ALA A 9 -1.02 12.96 -8.51
N ALA A 10 -0.13 13.34 -9.43
CA ALA A 10 0.51 12.45 -10.38
C ALA A 10 1.42 11.43 -9.67
N THR A 11 2.16 11.88 -8.65
CA THR A 11 3.02 11.01 -7.84
C THR A 11 2.20 10.01 -7.02
N GLN A 12 1.10 10.45 -6.40
CA GLN A 12 0.18 9.54 -5.68
C GLN A 12 -0.43 8.49 -6.61
N GLN A 13 -0.82 8.86 -7.82
CA GLN A 13 -1.39 7.95 -8.80
C GLN A 13 -0.35 6.91 -9.28
N SER A 14 0.88 7.34 -9.52
CA SER A 14 1.98 6.46 -9.93
C SER A 14 2.34 5.45 -8.83
N TYR A 15 2.39 5.88 -7.56
CA TYR A 15 2.65 4.98 -6.44
C TYR A 15 1.53 3.95 -6.22
N ARG A 16 0.28 4.30 -6.47
CA ARG A 16 -0.86 3.38 -6.37
C ARG A 16 -0.86 2.34 -7.48
N SER A 17 -0.52 2.72 -8.70
CA SER A 17 -0.49 1.81 -9.85
C SER A 17 0.67 0.81 -9.75
N GLY A 18 1.89 1.25 -9.42
CA GLY A 18 3.04 0.35 -9.27
C GLY A 18 3.04 -0.51 -8.01
N ALA A 19 2.19 -0.23 -7.02
CA ALA A 19 2.15 -1.01 -5.79
C ALA A 19 1.53 -2.41 -5.96
N ASN A 20 0.70 -2.61 -6.99
CA ASN A 20 0.01 -3.87 -7.24
C ASN A 20 0.76 -4.79 -8.23
N ASP A 21 1.67 -4.25 -9.04
CA ASP A 21 2.36 -5.03 -10.08
C ASP A 21 3.04 -6.31 -9.55
N PRO A 22 3.78 -6.28 -8.41
CA PRO A 22 4.39 -7.49 -7.86
C PRO A 22 3.37 -8.53 -7.41
N GLN A 23 2.20 -8.11 -6.88
CA GLN A 23 1.13 -9.02 -6.43
C GLN A 23 0.38 -9.62 -7.61
N ILE A 24 0.18 -8.84 -8.69
CA ILE A 24 -0.41 -9.33 -9.94
C ILE A 24 0.50 -10.42 -10.52
N GLN A 25 1.81 -10.15 -10.59
CA GLN A 25 2.78 -11.13 -11.08
C GLN A 25 2.76 -12.40 -10.22
N MET A 26 2.84 -12.27 -8.90
CA MET A 26 2.83 -13.39 -7.97
C MET A 26 1.55 -14.23 -8.10
N ALA A 27 0.37 -13.58 -8.19
CA ALA A 27 -0.90 -14.29 -8.37
C ALA A 27 -0.96 -15.00 -9.73
N THR A 28 -0.50 -14.35 -10.80
CA THR A 28 -0.48 -14.92 -12.15
C THR A 28 0.47 -16.11 -12.24
N ASP A 29 1.66 -16.00 -11.67
CA ASP A 29 2.65 -17.10 -11.66
C ASP A 29 2.12 -18.30 -10.89
N ALA A 30 1.44 -18.06 -9.75
CA ALA A 30 0.82 -19.13 -8.97
C ALA A 30 -0.34 -19.81 -9.72
N VAL A 31 -1.23 -19.04 -10.38
CA VAL A 31 -2.29 -19.59 -11.22
C VAL A 31 -1.70 -20.45 -12.33
N ASN A 32 -0.72 -19.94 -13.06
CA ASN A 32 -0.05 -20.68 -14.13
C ASN A 32 0.60 -21.98 -13.64
N ALA A 33 1.13 -22.00 -12.41
CA ALA A 33 1.71 -23.20 -11.83
C ALA A 33 0.63 -24.22 -11.43
N LEU A 34 -0.48 -23.76 -10.82
CA LEU A 34 -1.63 -24.61 -10.49
C LEU A 34 -2.28 -25.23 -11.72
N GLU A 35 -2.44 -24.47 -12.81
CA GLU A 35 -2.97 -24.96 -14.08
C GLU A 35 -2.04 -26.00 -14.73
N ARG A 36 -0.72 -25.93 -14.49
CA ARG A 36 0.24 -26.95 -14.90
C ARG A 36 0.30 -28.15 -13.96
N GLY A 37 -0.54 -28.20 -12.92
CA GLY A 37 -0.64 -29.33 -11.99
C GLY A 37 0.25 -29.24 -10.75
N ALA A 38 0.80 -28.07 -10.42
CA ALA A 38 1.52 -27.90 -9.16
C ALA A 38 0.57 -28.03 -7.97
N SER A 39 1.06 -28.59 -6.86
CA SER A 39 0.29 -28.67 -5.62
C SER A 39 0.21 -27.26 -4.96
N PRO A 40 -0.95 -26.84 -4.41
CA PRO A 40 -1.06 -25.62 -3.64
C PRO A 40 -0.03 -25.48 -2.53
N GLN A 41 0.33 -26.58 -1.87
CA GLN A 41 1.29 -26.63 -0.78
C GLN A 41 2.72 -26.33 -1.25
N ASP A 42 3.07 -26.67 -2.47
CA ASP A 42 4.41 -26.44 -3.05
C ASP A 42 4.62 -24.97 -3.44
N LEU A 43 3.53 -24.22 -3.63
CA LEU A 43 3.57 -22.81 -4.04
C LEU A 43 3.67 -21.85 -2.84
N VAL A 44 3.42 -22.32 -1.63
CA VAL A 44 3.50 -21.51 -0.41
C VAL A 44 4.74 -21.84 0.39
N ALA A 45 5.36 -20.84 0.99
CA ALA A 45 6.52 -21.07 1.85
C ALA A 45 6.11 -21.88 3.09
N ALA A 46 6.95 -22.83 3.49
CA ALA A 46 6.74 -23.65 4.68
C ALA A 46 6.71 -22.81 5.97
N SER A 47 7.49 -21.72 6.03
CA SER A 47 7.47 -20.76 7.12
C SER A 47 6.40 -19.70 6.85
N LYS A 48 5.38 -19.68 7.70
CA LYS A 48 4.30 -18.69 7.62
C LYS A 48 4.72 -17.38 8.28
N ILE A 49 4.37 -16.26 7.65
CA ILE A 49 4.50 -14.92 8.23
C ILE A 49 3.18 -14.50 8.89
N ASP A 50 3.24 -13.63 9.90
CA ASP A 50 2.06 -12.92 10.39
C ASP A 50 1.91 -11.59 9.66
N ILE A 51 0.79 -11.39 8.94
CA ILE A 51 0.54 -10.16 8.18
C ILE A 51 0.33 -8.93 9.07
N ALA A 52 0.09 -9.12 10.37
CA ALA A 52 0.01 -8.03 11.32
C ALA A 52 1.39 -7.44 11.66
N GLU A 53 2.45 -8.21 11.49
CA GLU A 53 3.82 -7.84 11.91
C GLU A 53 4.80 -7.77 10.71
N SER A 54 4.53 -8.52 9.65
CA SER A 54 5.44 -8.66 8.52
C SER A 54 5.08 -7.74 7.34
N LEU A 55 6.11 -7.15 6.73
CA LEU A 55 6.00 -6.40 5.48
C LEU A 55 6.20 -7.27 4.24
N SER A 56 6.53 -8.55 4.42
CA SER A 56 6.79 -9.48 3.32
C SER A 56 5.53 -9.76 2.51
N PRO A 57 5.65 -9.96 1.20
CA PRO A 57 4.54 -10.44 0.38
C PRO A 57 4.14 -11.86 0.79
N TYR A 58 2.87 -12.20 0.57
CA TYR A 58 2.32 -13.49 0.92
C TYR A 58 1.35 -14.00 -0.15
N LEU A 59 1.18 -15.32 -0.14
CA LEU A 59 0.30 -16.05 -1.06
C LEU A 59 -0.66 -16.91 -0.24
N ALA A 60 -1.93 -16.91 -0.65
CA ALA A 60 -2.95 -17.81 -0.13
C ALA A 60 -3.77 -18.41 -1.26
N ILE A 61 -4.08 -19.67 -1.17
CA ILE A 61 -4.82 -20.43 -2.20
C ILE A 61 -6.10 -20.95 -1.54
N TYR A 62 -7.21 -20.70 -2.21
CA TYR A 62 -8.56 -21.07 -1.75
C TYR A 62 -9.20 -22.01 -2.79
N ASP A 63 -10.04 -22.88 -2.33
CA ASP A 63 -10.89 -23.70 -3.21
C ASP A 63 -12.11 -22.91 -3.73
N SER A 64 -12.93 -23.57 -4.54
CA SER A 64 -14.15 -23.00 -5.11
C SER A 64 -15.23 -22.67 -4.05
N SER A 65 -15.10 -23.21 -2.83
CA SER A 65 -15.96 -22.95 -1.67
C SER A 65 -15.41 -21.84 -0.76
N HIS A 66 -14.36 -21.13 -1.21
CA HIS A 66 -13.63 -20.08 -0.49
C HIS A 66 -12.91 -20.60 0.78
N GLN A 67 -12.68 -21.92 0.88
CA GLN A 67 -11.92 -22.49 2.00
C GLN A 67 -10.42 -22.37 1.74
N LEU A 68 -9.65 -21.99 2.75
CA LEU A 68 -8.20 -21.86 2.66
C LEU A 68 -7.55 -23.25 2.52
N VAL A 69 -6.92 -23.50 1.37
CA VAL A 69 -6.20 -24.76 1.05
C VAL A 69 -4.75 -24.68 1.47
N ALA A 70 -4.08 -23.56 1.13
CA ALA A 70 -2.67 -23.34 1.48
C ALA A 70 -2.41 -21.84 1.66
N SER A 71 -1.49 -21.49 2.56
CA SER A 71 -1.10 -20.10 2.78
C SER A 71 0.31 -19.98 3.34
N SER A 72 1.08 -19.03 2.82
CA SER A 72 2.36 -18.60 3.36
C SER A 72 2.22 -17.58 4.49
N ALA A 73 0.98 -17.26 4.93
CA ALA A 73 0.75 -16.24 5.95
C ALA A 73 -0.40 -16.60 6.87
N THR A 74 -0.40 -15.96 8.04
CA THR A 74 -1.45 -16.01 9.07
C THR A 74 -1.81 -14.57 9.47
N LEU A 75 -2.93 -14.42 10.16
CA LEU A 75 -3.29 -13.19 10.86
C LEU A 75 -3.43 -13.54 12.34
N ARG A 76 -2.48 -13.08 13.16
CA ARG A 76 -2.40 -13.40 14.60
C ARG A 76 -2.53 -14.90 14.92
N GLY A 77 -1.87 -15.71 14.09
CA GLY A 77 -1.90 -17.17 14.18
C GLY A 77 -3.16 -17.83 13.60
N GLY A 78 -4.18 -17.06 13.22
CA GLY A 78 -5.38 -17.54 12.53
C GLY A 78 -5.24 -17.53 11.00
N PRO A 79 -6.22 -18.12 10.28
CA PRO A 79 -6.23 -18.11 8.81
C PRO A 79 -6.52 -16.71 8.26
N ILE A 80 -6.04 -16.43 7.06
CA ILE A 80 -6.41 -15.25 6.29
C ILE A 80 -7.78 -15.51 5.68
N ALA A 81 -8.77 -14.70 5.99
CA ALA A 81 -10.16 -14.86 5.54
C ALA A 81 -10.72 -13.52 5.00
N PRO A 82 -10.48 -13.18 3.72
CA PRO A 82 -11.14 -12.05 3.09
C PRO A 82 -12.65 -12.28 2.99
N PRO A 83 -13.48 -11.21 2.92
CA PRO A 83 -14.93 -11.34 2.72
C PRO A 83 -15.28 -12.04 1.39
N ASP A 84 -16.37 -12.79 1.36
CA ASP A 84 -16.82 -13.54 0.17
C ASP A 84 -17.00 -12.68 -1.09
N GLY A 85 -17.41 -11.43 -0.93
CA GLY A 85 -17.55 -10.50 -2.05
C GLY A 85 -16.25 -10.25 -2.83
N VAL A 86 -15.09 -10.45 -2.21
CA VAL A 86 -13.78 -10.34 -2.86
C VAL A 86 -13.60 -11.45 -3.91
N PHE A 87 -13.98 -12.67 -3.56
CA PHE A 87 -13.91 -13.85 -4.43
C PHE A 87 -14.98 -13.78 -5.52
N ALA A 88 -16.22 -13.40 -5.16
CA ALA A 88 -17.30 -13.25 -6.12
C ALA A 88 -16.97 -12.23 -7.22
N TYR A 89 -16.32 -11.10 -6.88
CA TYR A 89 -15.88 -10.13 -7.86
C TYR A 89 -14.77 -10.71 -8.77
N ALA A 90 -13.78 -11.41 -8.19
CA ALA A 90 -12.71 -12.05 -8.96
C ALA A 90 -13.25 -13.12 -9.91
N GLN A 91 -14.25 -13.89 -9.50
CA GLN A 91 -14.91 -14.88 -10.33
C GLN A 91 -15.61 -14.25 -11.55
N ALA A 92 -16.31 -13.12 -11.34
CA ALA A 92 -17.04 -12.44 -12.41
C ALA A 92 -16.10 -11.69 -13.38
N ASN A 93 -14.97 -11.19 -12.93
CA ASN A 93 -14.08 -10.29 -13.68
C ASN A 93 -12.68 -10.87 -13.95
N GLY A 94 -12.41 -12.11 -13.51
CA GLY A 94 -11.11 -12.77 -13.60
C GLY A 94 -10.13 -12.38 -12.50
N MET A 95 -10.13 -11.09 -12.08
CA MET A 95 -9.22 -10.55 -11.07
C MET A 95 -9.90 -9.46 -10.25
N ASN A 96 -9.53 -9.36 -8.97
CA ASN A 96 -9.93 -8.29 -8.07
C ASN A 96 -8.70 -7.69 -7.38
N MET A 97 -8.56 -6.37 -7.42
CA MET A 97 -7.46 -5.62 -6.80
C MET A 97 -8.03 -4.64 -5.79
N LEU A 98 -7.67 -4.79 -4.53
CA LEU A 98 -8.19 -3.93 -3.47
C LEU A 98 -7.23 -3.77 -2.29
N SER A 99 -7.48 -2.75 -1.48
CA SER A 99 -6.89 -2.65 -0.15
C SER A 99 -7.81 -3.35 0.85
N TRP A 100 -7.27 -4.36 1.52
CA TRP A 100 -7.97 -5.13 2.54
C TRP A 100 -7.44 -4.77 3.92
N GLN A 101 -8.36 -4.50 4.84
CA GLN A 101 -8.03 -4.16 6.22
C GLN A 101 -8.81 -5.11 7.15
N PRO A 102 -8.25 -6.27 7.51
CA PRO A 102 -8.91 -7.22 8.39
C PRO A 102 -9.08 -6.71 9.82
N GLU A 103 -8.17 -5.87 10.29
CA GLU A 103 -8.24 -5.24 11.61
C GLU A 103 -7.57 -3.87 11.61
N ALA A 104 -7.80 -3.08 12.67
CA ALA A 104 -7.19 -1.77 12.82
C ALA A 104 -5.65 -1.87 12.80
N GLY A 105 -5.01 -1.07 11.95
CA GLY A 105 -3.55 -1.02 11.80
C GLY A 105 -2.97 -2.12 10.89
N VAL A 106 -3.75 -3.11 10.44
CA VAL A 106 -3.30 -4.14 9.48
C VAL A 106 -3.96 -3.91 8.15
N ARG A 107 -3.21 -3.38 7.19
CA ARG A 107 -3.71 -3.06 5.86
C ARG A 107 -2.80 -3.63 4.78
N SER A 108 -3.39 -4.35 3.85
CA SER A 108 -2.68 -5.00 2.75
C SER A 108 -3.27 -4.60 1.39
N ALA A 109 -2.41 -4.39 0.40
CA ALA A 109 -2.82 -4.46 -0.99
C ALA A 109 -2.92 -5.93 -1.36
N ILE A 110 -4.09 -6.37 -1.82
CA ILE A 110 -4.32 -7.74 -2.25
C ILE A 110 -4.80 -7.80 -3.69
N VAL A 111 -4.37 -8.83 -4.38
CA VAL A 111 -4.84 -9.23 -5.70
C VAL A 111 -5.40 -10.63 -5.57
N VAL A 112 -6.66 -10.82 -5.97
CA VAL A 112 -7.32 -12.12 -6.00
C VAL A 112 -7.62 -12.47 -7.45
N THR A 113 -7.15 -13.62 -7.91
CA THR A 113 -7.34 -14.12 -9.28
C THR A 113 -8.07 -15.45 -9.21
N SER A 114 -9.11 -15.60 -10.03
CA SER A 114 -9.83 -16.88 -10.17
C SER A 114 -9.10 -17.81 -11.11
N TYR A 115 -9.17 -19.11 -10.84
CA TYR A 115 -8.71 -20.21 -11.72
C TYR A 115 -9.69 -21.39 -11.63
N PRO A 116 -9.62 -22.41 -12.50
CA PRO A 116 -10.61 -23.51 -12.51
C PRO A 116 -10.76 -24.28 -11.19
N GLY A 117 -9.74 -24.27 -10.32
CA GLY A 117 -9.77 -24.95 -9.01
C GLY A 117 -10.17 -24.08 -7.83
N GLY A 118 -10.37 -22.74 -8.03
CA GLY A 118 -10.68 -21.80 -6.96
C GLY A 118 -10.05 -20.43 -7.15
N PHE A 119 -9.33 -19.95 -6.13
CA PHE A 119 -8.78 -18.57 -6.13
C PHE A 119 -7.35 -18.54 -5.58
N VAL A 120 -6.56 -17.67 -6.17
CA VAL A 120 -5.23 -17.30 -5.66
C VAL A 120 -5.28 -15.86 -5.15
N LEU A 121 -4.84 -15.65 -3.93
CA LEU A 121 -4.68 -14.34 -3.32
C LEU A 121 -3.19 -14.07 -3.12
N ALA A 122 -2.68 -13.01 -3.72
CA ALA A 122 -1.36 -12.44 -3.43
C ALA A 122 -1.53 -11.12 -2.68
N GLY A 123 -0.79 -10.93 -1.59
CA GLY A 123 -0.92 -9.74 -0.75
C GLY A 123 0.41 -9.20 -0.27
N ARG A 124 0.41 -7.92 0.11
CA ARG A 124 1.54 -7.23 0.74
C ARG A 124 1.06 -6.15 1.68
N SER A 125 1.74 -5.99 2.81
CA SER A 125 1.47 -4.91 3.77
C SER A 125 1.66 -3.53 3.13
N LEU A 126 0.73 -2.61 3.39
CA LEU A 126 0.81 -1.20 3.01
C LEU A 126 1.50 -0.33 4.07
N GLN A 127 1.87 -0.88 5.21
CA GLN A 127 2.46 -0.14 6.32
C GLN A 127 3.70 0.66 5.92
N SER A 128 4.59 0.08 5.10
CA SER A 128 5.78 0.80 4.62
C SER A 128 5.46 1.98 3.70
N VAL A 129 4.37 1.90 2.96
CA VAL A 129 3.91 2.98 2.08
C VAL A 129 3.29 4.09 2.92
N GLU A 130 2.47 3.73 3.90
CA GLU A 130 1.82 4.68 4.82
C GLU A 130 2.85 5.43 5.66
N GLN A 131 3.88 4.77 6.19
CA GLN A 131 4.97 5.42 6.92
C GLN A 131 5.75 6.43 6.06
N ARG A 132 5.99 6.13 4.78
CA ARG A 132 6.67 7.07 3.87
C ARG A 132 5.82 8.31 3.60
N VAL A 133 4.52 8.14 3.43
CA VAL A 133 3.58 9.25 3.22
C VAL A 133 3.55 10.16 4.44
N THR A 134 3.43 9.59 5.64
CA THR A 134 3.44 10.36 6.90
C THR A 134 4.74 11.13 7.10
N ASN A 135 5.88 10.53 6.81
CA ASN A 135 7.17 11.20 6.89
C ASN A 135 7.28 12.37 5.90
N LEU A 136 6.79 12.22 4.68
CA LEU A 136 6.75 13.30 3.70
C LEU A 136 5.84 14.46 4.13
N GLU A 137 4.68 14.16 4.70
CA GLU A 137 3.78 15.17 5.26
C GLU A 137 4.45 15.97 6.39
N GLN A 138 5.16 15.30 7.30
CA GLN A 138 5.90 15.96 8.37
C GLN A 138 7.02 16.86 7.83
N ILE A 139 7.77 16.42 6.82
CA ILE A 139 8.83 17.22 6.20
C ILE A 139 8.24 18.46 5.49
N LEU A 140 7.13 18.31 4.80
CA LEU A 140 6.45 19.40 4.12
C LEU A 140 5.88 20.43 5.11
N LEU A 141 5.29 19.98 6.21
CA LEU A 141 4.77 20.85 7.26
C LEU A 141 5.89 21.61 7.98
N THR A 142 6.95 20.91 8.39
CA THR A 142 8.08 21.55 9.08
C THR A 142 8.85 22.49 8.17
N GLY A 143 9.09 22.12 6.90
CA GLY A 143 9.73 22.99 5.91
C GLY A 143 8.88 24.21 5.56
N GLY A 144 7.57 24.04 5.43
CA GLY A 144 6.63 25.11 5.18
C GLY A 144 6.58 26.12 6.33
N LEU A 145 6.51 25.65 7.57
CA LEU A 145 6.54 26.51 8.77
C LEU A 145 7.87 27.25 8.90
N ALA A 146 9.00 26.59 8.67
CA ALA A 146 10.31 27.21 8.69
C ALA A 146 10.44 28.32 7.63
N THR A 147 9.95 28.09 6.41
CA THR A 147 9.95 29.08 5.33
C THR A 147 9.09 30.30 5.70
N LEU A 148 7.91 30.08 6.26
CA LEU A 148 7.05 31.17 6.74
C LEU A 148 7.74 31.98 7.85
N ALA A 149 8.33 31.33 8.83
CA ALA A 149 9.06 31.98 9.92
C ALA A 149 10.21 32.85 9.40
N LEU A 150 11.02 32.32 8.49
CA LEU A 150 12.12 33.05 7.85
C LEU A 150 11.61 34.28 7.06
N THR A 151 10.50 34.14 6.36
CA THR A 151 9.87 35.22 5.62
C THR A 151 9.41 36.34 6.57
N PHE A 152 8.76 35.99 7.68
CA PHE A 152 8.35 36.95 8.70
C PHE A 152 9.54 37.66 9.33
N VAL A 153 10.61 36.93 9.66
CA VAL A 153 11.84 37.51 10.20
C VAL A 153 12.47 38.50 9.20
N ALA A 154 12.55 38.11 7.92
CA ALA A 154 13.10 38.98 6.87
C ALA A 154 12.27 40.27 6.71
N ILE A 155 10.94 40.18 6.68
CA ILE A 155 10.04 41.32 6.60
C ILE A 155 10.23 42.24 7.84
N PHE A 156 10.30 41.63 9.03
CA PHE A 156 10.48 42.38 10.28
C PHE A 156 11.82 43.13 10.30
N LEU A 157 12.92 42.47 9.93
CA LEU A 157 14.25 43.07 9.86
C LEU A 157 14.30 44.21 8.81
N THR A 158 13.68 44.04 7.67
CA THR A 158 13.59 45.06 6.62
C THR A 158 12.82 46.27 7.12
N ARG A 159 11.69 46.09 7.82
CA ARG A 159 10.92 47.16 8.43
C ARG A 159 11.73 47.89 9.49
N LEU A 160 12.46 47.16 10.34
CA LEU A 160 13.29 47.76 11.39
C LEU A 160 14.44 48.59 10.80
N ALA A 161 15.07 48.11 9.72
CA ALA A 161 16.12 48.87 9.03
C ALA A 161 15.60 50.16 8.40
N LEU A 162 14.42 50.13 7.75
CA LEU A 162 13.79 51.31 7.17
C LEU A 162 13.42 52.37 8.20
N VAL A 163 12.94 51.94 9.37
CA VAL A 163 12.62 52.87 10.46
C VAL A 163 13.88 53.55 11.04
N ARG A 164 15.01 52.81 11.08
CA ARG A 164 16.30 53.35 11.58
C ARG A 164 17.03 54.25 10.57
N SER A 165 16.78 54.13 9.28
CA SER A 165 17.36 54.94 8.20
C SER A 165 16.46 56.11 7.78
N GLY A 166 15.49 56.52 8.61
CA GLY A 166 14.70 57.75 8.39
C GLY A 166 15.59 58.97 8.27
N PRO A 167 15.18 60.03 7.46
CA PRO A 167 16.03 61.14 7.10
C PRO A 167 16.51 61.87 8.35
N ALA A 168 17.85 62.05 8.43
CA ALA A 168 18.43 63.05 9.29
C ALA A 168 18.10 64.39 8.65
N GLU A 169 17.18 65.18 9.28
CA GLU A 169 17.01 66.62 9.00
C GLU A 169 18.18 67.43 9.55
#